data_eb9b05f67b6fe4da082dd3fff276c1d3
#
_entry.id   eb9b05f67b6fe4da082dd3fff276c1d3
#
_cell.length_a   1.000
_cell.length_b   1.000
_cell.length_c   1.000
_cell.angle_alpha   90.00
_cell.angle_beta   90.00
_cell.angle_gamma   90.00
#
_symmetry.space_group_name_H-M   'P 1'
#
loop_
_entity.id
_entity.type
_entity.pdbx_description
1 polymer ?
#
loop_
_entity_poly.entity_id
_entity_poly.type
_entity_poly.pdbx_seq_one_letter_code
_entity_poly.pdbx_strand_id
1 'polypeptide(L)'
;MTTTYSKAPGTHMIVLPGGGYAEHAGQEAEPVAGWLGEIGVQASVFRYPLNVRHPAPLDALRAEIGRRRAAGAQRIGLIGFSAGGHLAGLAALAPGAAPEQTVQFAVLGYAITSMETETYRPARLILLGEDASPQLRRSTSLDSLVTQQSPPFFVWHTAEDPYVPPEHTYRFAAALAASDVPHAVHMFTHGPHGLGLARGAGEAAIWTTLAKAWIHEQAAPPGRFS
;
A
#
# COMPACT_ATOMS: atom_id res chain seq x y z
N MET A 1 13.19 -17.43 26.80
CA MET A 1 14.10 -16.97 25.73
C MET A 1 13.52 -15.72 25.15
N THR A 2 14.10 -14.55 25.43
CA THR A 2 13.61 -13.24 24.94
C THR A 2 14.17 -13.07 23.53
N THR A 3 13.33 -13.20 22.52
CA THR A 3 13.74 -12.94 21.15
C THR A 3 13.94 -11.43 20.98
N THR A 4 15.17 -10.98 21.05
CA THR A 4 15.55 -9.60 20.70
C THR A 4 15.38 -9.43 19.19
N TYR A 5 14.29 -8.77 18.77
CA TYR A 5 14.15 -8.31 17.40
C TYR A 5 15.20 -7.24 17.16
N SER A 6 16.25 -7.59 16.42
CA SER A 6 17.20 -6.62 15.90
C SER A 6 16.41 -5.62 15.05
N LYS A 7 16.54 -4.31 15.35
CA LYS A 7 16.08 -3.25 14.44
C LYS A 7 16.53 -3.63 13.04
N ALA A 8 15.62 -3.75 12.08
CA ALA A 8 16.00 -3.94 10.68
C ALA A 8 16.76 -2.69 10.23
N PRO A 9 18.11 -2.71 10.23
CA PRO A 9 18.87 -1.48 10.00
C PRO A 9 18.66 -1.09 8.54
N GLY A 10 18.20 0.14 8.33
CA GLY A 10 18.10 0.74 7.01
C GLY A 10 16.73 0.57 6.31
N THR A 11 15.75 -0.11 6.89
CA THR A 11 14.39 -0.14 6.33
C THR A 11 13.52 0.96 6.93
N HIS A 12 12.85 1.72 6.07
CA HIS A 12 11.88 2.74 6.45
C HIS A 12 10.55 2.48 5.74
N MET A 13 9.44 2.43 6.48
CA MET A 13 8.11 2.34 5.92
C MET A 13 7.39 3.68 5.90
N ILE A 14 6.78 4.02 4.76
CA ILE A 14 5.96 5.22 4.62
C ILE A 14 4.50 4.79 4.69
N VAL A 15 3.76 5.37 5.63
CA VAL A 15 2.34 5.10 5.87
C VAL A 15 1.50 6.10 5.09
N LEU A 16 0.57 5.60 4.29
CA LEU A 16 -0.36 6.38 3.47
C LEU A 16 -1.80 6.09 3.91
N PRO A 17 -2.41 6.98 4.72
CA PRO A 17 -3.80 6.81 5.12
C PRO A 17 -4.76 6.94 3.93
N GLY A 18 -5.92 6.31 4.02
CA GLY A 18 -7.03 6.49 3.08
C GLY A 18 -7.75 7.82 3.25
N GLY A 19 -9.00 7.87 2.79
CA GLY A 19 -9.84 9.08 2.84
C GLY A 19 -10.22 9.59 1.45
N GLY A 20 -10.21 8.72 0.44
CA GLY A 20 -10.77 9.00 -0.89
C GLY A 20 -10.10 10.12 -1.68
N TYR A 21 -8.85 10.47 -1.38
CA TYR A 21 -8.14 11.65 -1.90
C TYR A 21 -8.75 13.00 -1.47
N ALA A 22 -9.77 12.99 -0.61
CA ALA A 22 -10.43 14.18 -0.08
C ALA A 22 -9.91 14.57 1.31
N GLU A 23 -9.51 13.59 2.10
CA GLU A 23 -9.03 13.73 3.47
C GLU A 23 -8.00 12.66 3.80
N HIS A 24 -7.47 12.66 5.04
CA HIS A 24 -6.63 11.59 5.57
C HIS A 24 -7.32 10.93 6.77
N ALA A 25 -7.62 9.63 6.65
CA ALA A 25 -8.22 8.83 7.71
C ALA A 25 -7.26 8.69 8.90
N GLY A 26 -7.57 9.32 10.03
CA GLY A 26 -6.69 9.39 11.19
C GLY A 26 -6.33 8.03 11.79
N GLN A 27 -7.27 7.06 11.79
CA GLN A 27 -7.04 5.69 12.30
C GLN A 27 -6.04 4.89 11.47
N GLU A 28 -5.75 5.30 10.24
CA GLU A 28 -4.83 4.67 9.30
C GLU A 28 -3.46 5.39 9.23
N ALA A 29 -3.30 6.43 10.01
CA ALA A 29 -2.10 7.29 10.05
C ALA A 29 -1.17 6.94 11.23
N GLU A 30 -1.16 7.78 12.28
CA GLU A 30 -0.28 7.62 13.44
C GLU A 30 -0.46 6.28 14.16
N PRO A 31 -1.67 5.70 14.31
CA PRO A 31 -1.80 4.38 14.93
C PRO A 31 -1.04 3.29 14.17
N VAL A 32 -1.02 3.34 12.83
CA VAL A 32 -0.28 2.37 12.00
C VAL A 32 1.22 2.61 12.09
N ALA A 33 1.68 3.87 12.07
CA ALA A 33 3.10 4.18 12.26
C ALA A 33 3.59 3.76 13.66
N GLY A 34 2.76 3.93 14.69
CA GLY A 34 3.03 3.46 16.06
C GLY A 34 3.18 1.94 16.11
N TRP A 35 2.25 1.19 15.51
CA TRP A 35 2.33 -0.26 15.40
C TRP A 35 3.60 -0.74 14.67
N LEU A 36 4.00 -0.08 13.58
CA LEU A 36 5.26 -0.39 12.90
C LEU A 36 6.47 -0.17 13.83
N GLY A 37 6.46 0.90 14.64
CA GLY A 37 7.46 1.14 15.68
C GLY A 37 7.50 0.04 16.74
N GLU A 38 6.33 -0.43 17.20
CA GLU A 38 6.20 -1.54 18.16
C GLU A 38 6.81 -2.84 17.64
N ILE A 39 6.70 -3.10 16.34
CA ILE A 39 7.33 -4.28 15.70
C ILE A 39 8.78 -4.04 15.26
N GLY A 40 9.40 -2.89 15.65
CA GLY A 40 10.81 -2.60 15.40
C GLY A 40 11.14 -2.04 14.01
N VAL A 41 10.14 -1.54 13.27
CA VAL A 41 10.31 -0.95 11.93
C VAL A 41 10.21 0.56 12.01
N GLN A 42 11.17 1.28 11.43
CA GLN A 42 11.08 2.74 11.32
C GLN A 42 9.94 3.12 10.37
N ALA A 43 9.12 4.07 10.78
CA ALA A 43 7.99 4.51 9.97
C ALA A 43 7.75 6.01 10.05
N SER A 44 7.10 6.55 9.03
CA SER A 44 6.58 7.91 9.02
C SER A 44 5.24 7.97 8.28
N VAL A 45 4.34 8.84 8.72
CA VAL A 45 3.10 9.13 8.00
C VAL A 45 3.39 10.15 6.91
N PHE A 46 2.97 9.87 5.69
CA PHE A 46 3.00 10.83 4.59
C PHE A 46 1.60 11.31 4.25
N ARG A 47 1.36 12.60 4.50
CA ARG A 47 0.13 13.28 4.12
C ARG A 47 0.29 13.85 2.71
N TYR A 48 -0.12 13.05 1.72
CA TYR A 48 -0.09 13.41 0.30
C TYR A 48 -1.07 14.54 -0.01
N PRO A 49 -0.85 15.33 -1.08
CA PRO A 49 -1.77 16.39 -1.49
C PRO A 49 -3.18 15.86 -1.75
N LEU A 50 -4.17 16.55 -1.18
CA LEU A 50 -5.59 16.22 -1.27
C LEU A 50 -6.29 17.11 -2.31
N ASN A 51 -7.41 16.60 -2.86
CA ASN A 51 -8.26 17.33 -3.81
C ASN A 51 -7.48 17.83 -5.06
N VAL A 52 -6.46 17.07 -5.47
CA VAL A 52 -5.65 17.35 -6.66
C VAL A 52 -5.67 16.18 -7.63
N ARG A 53 -5.39 16.46 -8.89
CA ARG A 53 -5.38 15.46 -9.97
C ARG A 53 -4.08 14.67 -10.03
N HIS A 54 -4.18 13.43 -10.53
CA HIS A 54 -3.02 12.70 -11.01
C HIS A 54 -2.26 13.54 -12.06
N PRO A 55 -0.90 13.59 -12.03
CA PRO A 55 -0.01 12.77 -11.20
C PRO A 55 0.42 13.41 -9.87
N ALA A 56 -0.11 14.58 -9.47
CA ALA A 56 0.43 15.36 -8.35
C ALA A 56 0.59 14.57 -7.02
N PRO A 57 -0.34 13.69 -6.58
CA PRO A 57 -0.11 12.88 -5.38
C PRO A 57 1.04 11.88 -5.56
N LEU A 58 1.18 11.28 -6.75
CA LEU A 58 2.25 10.35 -7.07
C LEU A 58 3.62 11.03 -7.06
N ASP A 59 3.72 12.20 -7.69
CA ASP A 59 4.97 12.98 -7.75
C ASP A 59 5.41 13.41 -6.34
N ALA A 60 4.47 13.82 -5.51
CA ALA A 60 4.72 14.18 -4.12
C ALA A 60 5.23 12.97 -3.29
N LEU A 61 4.64 11.78 -3.49
CA LEU A 61 5.10 10.56 -2.82
C LEU A 61 6.48 10.12 -3.32
N ARG A 62 6.74 10.17 -4.60
CA ARG A 62 8.08 9.90 -5.17
C ARG A 62 9.15 10.82 -4.61
N ALA A 63 8.84 12.11 -4.46
CA ALA A 63 9.73 13.06 -3.81
C ALA A 63 9.97 12.70 -2.33
N GLU A 64 8.96 12.23 -1.59
CA GLU A 64 9.11 11.77 -0.21
C GLU A 64 10.00 10.53 -0.13
N ILE A 65 9.81 9.54 -1.01
CA ILE A 65 10.67 8.34 -1.10
C ILE A 65 12.13 8.77 -1.29
N GLY A 66 12.40 9.68 -2.23
CA GLY A 66 13.73 10.22 -2.46
C GLY A 66 14.32 10.91 -1.22
N ARG A 67 13.51 11.68 -0.48
CA ARG A 67 13.96 12.31 0.78
C ARG A 67 14.34 11.27 1.84
N ARG A 68 13.57 10.17 1.98
CA ARG A 68 13.90 9.10 2.92
C ARG A 68 15.17 8.36 2.52
N ARG A 69 15.40 8.17 1.21
CA ARG A 69 16.67 7.65 0.69
C ARG A 69 17.85 8.54 1.06
N ALA A 70 17.74 9.83 0.78
CA ALA A 70 18.76 10.82 1.11
C ALA A 70 19.05 10.90 2.62
N ALA A 71 18.03 10.61 3.46
CA ALA A 71 18.17 10.52 4.92
C ALA A 71 18.76 9.19 5.40
N GLY A 72 19.18 8.29 4.50
CA GLY A 72 19.89 7.05 4.83
C GLY A 72 19.06 5.78 4.82
N ALA A 73 17.79 5.83 4.40
CA ALA A 73 16.99 4.61 4.24
C ALA A 73 17.54 3.75 3.09
N GLN A 74 17.99 2.54 3.40
CA GLN A 74 18.52 1.60 2.41
C GLN A 74 17.40 0.84 1.67
N ARG A 75 16.28 0.60 2.36
CA ARG A 75 15.07 -0.04 1.83
C ARG A 75 13.85 0.80 2.18
N ILE A 76 12.98 0.97 1.22
CA ILE A 76 11.70 1.67 1.42
C ILE A 76 10.56 0.66 1.23
N GLY A 77 9.74 0.50 2.27
CA GLY A 77 8.45 -0.15 2.18
C GLY A 77 7.31 0.89 2.20
N LEU A 78 6.22 0.59 1.53
CA LEU A 78 5.00 1.38 1.63
C LEU A 78 3.91 0.58 2.35
N ILE A 79 3.09 1.25 3.14
CA ILE A 79 1.85 0.69 3.66
C ILE A 79 0.74 1.70 3.44
N GLY A 80 -0.31 1.29 2.75
CA GLY A 80 -1.40 2.19 2.42
C GLY A 80 -2.77 1.52 2.48
N PHE A 81 -3.79 2.34 2.73
CA PHE A 81 -5.17 1.90 2.93
C PHE A 81 -6.09 2.62 1.95
N SER A 82 -7.07 1.90 1.36
CA SER A 82 -8.06 2.52 0.47
C SER A 82 -7.39 3.36 -0.64
N ALA A 83 -7.68 4.65 -0.73
CA ALA A 83 -7.03 5.59 -1.64
C ALA A 83 -5.51 5.73 -1.38
N GLY A 84 -5.07 5.68 -0.10
CA GLY A 84 -3.65 5.64 0.26
C GLY A 84 -2.98 4.34 -0.21
N GLY A 85 -3.70 3.22 -0.19
CA GLY A 85 -3.27 1.94 -0.77
C GLY A 85 -3.13 2.01 -2.29
N HIS A 86 -4.05 2.69 -2.96
CA HIS A 86 -3.93 2.97 -4.39
C HIS A 86 -2.65 3.78 -4.69
N LEU A 87 -2.41 4.85 -3.95
CA LEU A 87 -1.23 5.69 -4.14
C LEU A 87 0.08 4.93 -3.84
N ALA A 88 0.09 4.08 -2.81
CA ALA A 88 1.22 3.19 -2.50
C ALA A 88 1.52 2.23 -3.65
N GLY A 89 0.47 1.59 -4.18
CA GLY A 89 0.58 0.70 -5.34
C GLY A 89 1.06 1.43 -6.60
N LEU A 90 0.54 2.63 -6.88
CA LEU A 90 1.02 3.45 -8.00
C LEU A 90 2.51 3.79 -7.87
N ALA A 91 2.97 4.18 -6.69
CA ALA A 91 4.39 4.50 -6.49
C ALA A 91 5.29 3.26 -6.67
N ALA A 92 4.77 2.07 -6.34
CA ALA A 92 5.48 0.80 -6.48
C ALA A 92 5.52 0.28 -7.93
N LEU A 93 4.51 0.59 -8.75
CA LEU A 93 4.28 -0.05 -10.05
C LEU A 93 4.41 0.89 -11.24
N ALA A 94 4.01 2.17 -11.11
CA ALA A 94 3.97 3.08 -12.23
C ALA A 94 5.38 3.39 -12.77
N PRO A 95 5.57 3.36 -14.10
CA PRO A 95 6.86 3.64 -14.72
C PRO A 95 7.34 5.06 -14.44
N GLY A 96 8.62 5.33 -14.72
CA GLY A 96 9.23 6.67 -14.63
C GLY A 96 9.71 7.05 -13.23
N ALA A 97 9.77 6.14 -12.28
CA ALA A 97 10.45 6.39 -11.00
C ALA A 97 11.97 6.42 -11.21
N ALA A 98 12.64 7.42 -10.62
CA ALA A 98 14.10 7.44 -10.57
C ALA A 98 14.61 6.34 -9.60
N PRO A 99 15.87 5.88 -9.71
CA PRO A 99 16.39 4.80 -8.86
C PRO A 99 16.21 5.05 -7.36
N GLU A 100 16.38 6.28 -6.90
CA GLU A 100 16.18 6.70 -5.51
C GLU A 100 14.72 6.74 -5.06
N GLN A 101 13.78 6.67 -6.01
CA GLN A 101 12.32 6.64 -5.77
C GLN A 101 11.74 5.23 -5.80
N THR A 102 12.58 4.21 -5.98
CA THR A 102 12.11 2.81 -6.06
C THR A 102 11.66 2.28 -4.70
N VAL A 103 10.67 1.42 -4.72
CA VAL A 103 10.05 0.77 -3.57
C VAL A 103 10.40 -0.71 -3.56
N GLN A 104 10.77 -1.27 -2.41
CA GLN A 104 11.20 -2.66 -2.29
C GLN A 104 10.08 -3.62 -1.94
N PHE A 105 8.99 -3.15 -1.35
CA PHE A 105 7.79 -3.94 -1.04
C PHE A 105 6.61 -3.01 -0.66
N ALA A 106 5.39 -3.51 -0.76
CA ALA A 106 4.22 -2.76 -0.33
C ALA A 106 3.18 -3.62 0.40
N VAL A 107 2.50 -3.01 1.38
CA VAL A 107 1.36 -3.56 2.11
C VAL A 107 0.12 -2.75 1.75
N LEU A 108 -0.91 -3.40 1.23
CA LEU A 108 -2.14 -2.74 0.78
C LEU A 108 -3.35 -3.27 1.57
N GLY A 109 -4.03 -2.40 2.30
CA GLY A 109 -5.27 -2.71 3.00
C GLY A 109 -6.48 -2.19 2.22
N TYR A 110 -7.44 -3.06 1.88
CA TYR A 110 -8.70 -2.72 1.17
C TYR A 110 -8.51 -1.62 0.12
N ALA A 111 -7.42 -1.72 -0.63
CA ALA A 111 -6.98 -0.69 -1.55
C ALA A 111 -7.85 -0.63 -2.82
N ILE A 112 -8.03 0.58 -3.35
CA ILE A 112 -8.48 0.74 -4.73
C ILE A 112 -7.34 0.25 -5.63
N THR A 113 -7.57 -0.79 -6.42
CA THR A 113 -6.53 -1.35 -7.30
C THR A 113 -6.86 -1.20 -8.78
N SER A 114 -8.08 -0.77 -9.10
CA SER A 114 -8.47 -0.49 -10.48
C SER A 114 -9.29 0.79 -10.58
N MET A 115 -9.02 1.60 -11.58
CA MET A 115 -9.82 2.75 -11.96
C MET A 115 -10.76 2.44 -13.15
N GLU A 116 -10.66 1.22 -13.69
CA GLU A 116 -11.47 0.75 -14.82
C GLU A 116 -12.76 0.05 -14.35
N THR A 117 -12.77 -0.53 -13.14
CA THR A 117 -13.93 -1.23 -12.55
C THR A 117 -14.76 -0.33 -11.64
N GLU A 118 -15.86 -0.87 -11.12
CA GLU A 118 -16.62 -0.24 -10.05
C GLU A 118 -15.72 -0.01 -8.84
N THR A 119 -15.78 1.18 -8.26
CA THR A 119 -14.97 1.59 -7.11
C THR A 119 -15.63 2.76 -6.40
N TYR A 120 -15.05 3.22 -5.29
CA TYR A 120 -15.49 4.43 -4.61
C TYR A 120 -15.37 5.64 -5.55
N ARG A 121 -16.48 5.96 -6.22
CA ARG A 121 -16.55 6.97 -7.29
C ARG A 121 -15.97 8.33 -6.89
N PRO A 122 -16.21 8.89 -5.67
CA PRO A 122 -15.62 10.17 -5.29
C PRO A 122 -14.10 10.19 -5.41
N ALA A 123 -13.40 9.13 -4.97
CA ALA A 123 -11.93 9.05 -5.07
C ALA A 123 -11.47 9.10 -6.53
N ARG A 124 -12.14 8.36 -7.43
CA ARG A 124 -11.83 8.38 -8.86
C ARG A 124 -12.07 9.74 -9.48
N LEU A 125 -13.19 10.40 -9.12
CA LEU A 125 -13.49 11.75 -9.61
C LEU A 125 -12.47 12.78 -9.15
N ILE A 126 -12.05 12.74 -7.89
CA ILE A 126 -11.03 13.66 -7.36
C ILE A 126 -9.71 13.44 -8.09
N LEU A 127 -9.28 12.20 -8.22
CA LEU A 127 -7.96 11.89 -8.77
C LEU A 127 -7.87 12.05 -10.28
N LEU A 128 -8.90 11.61 -11.03
CA LEU A 128 -8.84 11.53 -12.50
C LEU A 128 -9.76 12.52 -13.22
N GLY A 129 -10.83 12.96 -12.58
CA GLY A 129 -11.87 13.76 -13.23
C GLY A 129 -13.05 12.93 -13.73
N GLU A 130 -14.11 13.62 -14.12
CA GLU A 130 -15.31 13.00 -14.64
C GLU A 130 -15.07 12.40 -16.03
N ASP A 131 -14.35 13.13 -16.87
CA ASP A 131 -14.05 12.79 -18.27
C ASP A 131 -12.73 12.02 -18.42
N ALA A 132 -12.28 11.28 -17.39
CA ALA A 132 -11.06 10.51 -17.47
C ALA A 132 -11.09 9.52 -18.63
N SER A 133 -10.14 9.62 -19.54
CA SER A 133 -10.04 8.72 -20.68
C SER A 133 -9.82 7.26 -20.24
N PRO A 134 -10.21 6.27 -21.05
CA PRO A 134 -9.90 4.88 -20.77
C PRO A 134 -8.39 4.64 -20.57
N GLN A 135 -7.54 5.31 -21.32
CA GLN A 135 -6.09 5.24 -21.19
C GLN A 135 -5.62 5.74 -19.81
N LEU A 136 -6.14 6.88 -19.35
CA LEU A 136 -5.80 7.42 -18.02
C LEU A 136 -6.26 6.47 -16.91
N ARG A 137 -7.48 5.92 -17.01
CA ARG A 137 -7.97 4.93 -16.05
C ARG A 137 -7.08 3.69 -16.01
N ARG A 138 -6.69 3.16 -17.18
CA ARG A 138 -5.81 2.00 -17.27
C ARG A 138 -4.41 2.29 -16.72
N SER A 139 -3.81 3.44 -17.04
CA SER A 139 -2.47 3.82 -16.55
C SER A 139 -2.42 4.14 -15.06
N THR A 140 -3.57 4.22 -14.39
CA THR A 140 -3.72 4.39 -12.94
C THR A 140 -4.38 3.19 -12.26
N SER A 141 -4.57 2.08 -12.99
CA SER A 141 -5.08 0.81 -12.44
C SER A 141 -3.92 -0.12 -12.12
N LEU A 142 -3.77 -0.48 -10.85
CA LEU A 142 -2.63 -1.27 -10.36
C LEU A 142 -2.55 -2.64 -11.03
N ASP A 143 -3.71 -3.30 -11.21
CA ASP A 143 -3.83 -4.59 -11.89
C ASP A 143 -3.31 -4.56 -13.35
N SER A 144 -3.35 -3.39 -13.99
CA SER A 144 -2.83 -3.17 -15.34
C SER A 144 -1.34 -2.79 -15.40
N LEU A 145 -0.73 -2.47 -14.25
CA LEU A 145 0.66 -2.01 -14.15
C LEU A 145 1.63 -3.08 -13.68
N VAL A 146 1.13 -4.24 -13.23
CA VAL A 146 1.98 -5.34 -12.74
C VAL A 146 2.86 -5.86 -13.87
N THR A 147 4.14 -6.05 -13.55
CA THR A 147 5.15 -6.69 -14.41
C THR A 147 6.00 -7.65 -13.59
N GLN A 148 6.82 -8.48 -14.23
CA GLN A 148 7.76 -9.38 -13.54
C GLN A 148 8.80 -8.65 -12.67
N GLN A 149 9.02 -7.35 -12.90
CA GLN A 149 9.94 -6.51 -12.10
C GLN A 149 9.23 -5.81 -10.94
N SER A 150 7.93 -6.01 -10.76
CA SER A 150 7.17 -5.43 -9.65
C SER A 150 7.68 -5.96 -8.31
N PRO A 151 7.72 -5.12 -7.26
CA PRO A 151 8.16 -5.55 -5.94
C PRO A 151 7.13 -6.50 -5.29
N PRO A 152 7.51 -7.24 -4.22
CA PRO A 152 6.58 -8.04 -3.45
C PRO A 152 5.44 -7.24 -2.81
N PHE A 153 4.24 -7.87 -2.73
CA PHE A 153 3.05 -7.28 -2.13
C PHE A 153 2.45 -8.15 -1.02
N PHE A 154 2.03 -7.51 0.07
CA PHE A 154 1.07 -8.06 1.02
C PHE A 154 -0.25 -7.32 0.84
N VAL A 155 -1.34 -8.04 0.58
CA VAL A 155 -2.66 -7.46 0.31
C VAL A 155 -3.67 -8.08 1.26
N TRP A 156 -4.52 -7.25 1.87
CA TRP A 156 -5.62 -7.74 2.67
C TRP A 156 -6.90 -6.93 2.48
N HIS A 157 -8.05 -7.59 2.66
CA HIS A 157 -9.36 -6.99 2.45
C HIS A 157 -10.42 -7.76 3.24
N THR A 158 -11.65 -7.23 3.28
CA THR A 158 -12.84 -7.92 3.77
C THR A 158 -13.86 -8.12 2.64
N ALA A 159 -14.57 -9.24 2.66
CA ALA A 159 -15.54 -9.56 1.61
C ALA A 159 -16.82 -8.70 1.67
N GLU A 160 -17.09 -8.07 2.82
CA GLU A 160 -18.26 -7.22 3.06
C GLU A 160 -18.00 -5.72 2.88
N ASP A 161 -16.85 -5.33 2.31
CA ASP A 161 -16.51 -3.93 2.10
C ASP A 161 -17.53 -3.24 1.16
N PRO A 162 -18.29 -2.23 1.64
CA PRO A 162 -19.34 -1.60 0.85
C PRO A 162 -18.85 -0.48 -0.08
N TYR A 163 -17.59 -0.07 0.03
CA TYR A 163 -17.02 1.07 -0.71
C TYR A 163 -16.04 0.67 -1.79
N VAL A 164 -15.15 -0.27 -1.48
CA VAL A 164 -14.21 -0.83 -2.44
C VAL A 164 -14.55 -2.31 -2.58
N PRO A 165 -15.17 -2.73 -3.69
CA PRO A 165 -15.54 -4.13 -3.88
C PRO A 165 -14.33 -5.07 -3.73
N PRO A 166 -14.47 -6.25 -3.11
CA PRO A 166 -13.37 -7.22 -2.93
C PRO A 166 -12.78 -7.69 -4.26
N GLU A 167 -13.49 -7.50 -5.36
CA GLU A 167 -12.99 -7.72 -6.73
C GLU A 167 -11.67 -6.98 -7.00
N HIS A 168 -11.46 -5.80 -6.41
CA HIS A 168 -10.21 -5.07 -6.49
C HIS A 168 -9.02 -5.93 -6.05
N THR A 169 -9.14 -6.58 -4.89
CA THR A 169 -8.11 -7.46 -4.36
C THR A 169 -7.94 -8.72 -5.22
N TYR A 170 -9.03 -9.34 -5.67
CA TYR A 170 -8.96 -10.54 -6.51
C TYR A 170 -8.28 -10.28 -7.85
N ARG A 171 -8.63 -9.19 -8.52
CA ARG A 171 -8.02 -8.80 -9.80
C ARG A 171 -6.53 -8.50 -9.65
N PHE A 172 -6.16 -7.74 -8.61
CA PHE A 172 -4.77 -7.41 -8.36
C PHE A 172 -3.95 -8.64 -8.02
N ALA A 173 -4.46 -9.55 -7.18
CA ALA A 173 -3.84 -10.83 -6.87
C ALA A 173 -3.62 -11.69 -8.13
N ALA A 174 -4.63 -11.76 -9.00
CA ALA A 174 -4.52 -12.48 -10.27
C ALA A 174 -3.43 -11.88 -11.19
N ALA A 175 -3.31 -10.56 -11.25
CA ALA A 175 -2.26 -9.88 -12.02
C ALA A 175 -0.86 -10.14 -11.45
N LEU A 176 -0.71 -10.12 -10.11
CA LEU A 176 0.55 -10.47 -9.44
C LEU A 176 0.95 -11.92 -9.73
N ALA A 177 -0.01 -12.86 -9.61
CA ALA A 177 0.22 -14.27 -9.90
C ALA A 177 0.61 -14.52 -11.37
N ALA A 178 -0.09 -13.87 -12.31
CA ALA A 178 0.18 -13.99 -13.74
C ALA A 178 1.56 -13.46 -14.15
N SER A 179 2.15 -12.60 -13.33
CA SER A 179 3.47 -11.98 -13.56
C SER A 179 4.57 -12.58 -12.66
N ASP A 180 4.31 -13.68 -11.95
CA ASP A 180 5.24 -14.34 -11.02
C ASP A 180 5.78 -13.39 -9.92
N VAL A 181 5.02 -12.36 -9.54
CA VAL A 181 5.40 -11.43 -8.47
C VAL A 181 5.14 -12.08 -7.11
N PRO A 182 6.11 -12.12 -6.17
CA PRO A 182 5.89 -12.62 -4.83
C PRO A 182 4.80 -11.83 -4.10
N HIS A 183 3.78 -12.50 -3.59
CA HIS A 183 2.68 -11.84 -2.89
C HIS A 183 2.01 -12.73 -1.85
N ALA A 184 1.42 -12.10 -0.83
CA ALA A 184 0.52 -12.71 0.13
C ALA A 184 -0.83 -12.00 0.06
N VAL A 185 -1.92 -12.76 0.00
CA VAL A 185 -3.29 -12.21 -0.08
C VAL A 185 -4.15 -12.80 1.03
N HIS A 186 -4.81 -11.94 1.78
CA HIS A 186 -5.69 -12.32 2.87
C HIS A 186 -7.06 -11.66 2.69
N MET A 187 -8.06 -12.49 2.46
CA MET A 187 -9.45 -12.06 2.39
C MET A 187 -10.18 -12.54 3.64
N PHE A 188 -10.68 -11.60 4.44
CA PHE A 188 -11.47 -11.89 5.62
C PHE A 188 -12.96 -11.84 5.30
N THR A 189 -13.77 -12.67 5.95
CA THR A 189 -15.20 -12.77 5.65
C THR A 189 -15.93 -11.49 6.02
N HIS A 190 -15.66 -10.96 7.23
CA HIS A 190 -16.43 -9.87 7.81
C HIS A 190 -15.59 -8.62 8.08
N GLY A 191 -16.22 -7.47 7.95
CA GLY A 191 -15.69 -6.18 8.36
C GLY A 191 -16.03 -5.06 7.37
N PRO A 192 -16.32 -3.84 7.89
CA PRO A 192 -16.54 -2.67 7.06
C PRO A 192 -15.25 -2.15 6.45
N HIS A 193 -15.37 -1.19 5.54
CA HIS A 193 -14.24 -0.41 5.04
C HIS A 193 -13.59 0.45 6.14
N GLY A 194 -12.28 0.75 6.01
CA GLY A 194 -11.63 1.73 6.87
C GLY A 194 -11.18 1.20 8.24
N LEU A 195 -10.89 -0.09 8.34
CA LEU A 195 -10.55 -0.77 9.60
C LEU A 195 -9.20 -0.35 10.22
N GLY A 196 -8.27 0.21 9.45
CA GLY A 196 -6.92 0.51 9.92
C GLY A 196 -6.26 -0.72 10.54
N LEU A 197 -5.88 -0.67 11.82
CA LEU A 197 -5.32 -1.83 12.54
C LEU A 197 -6.35 -2.92 12.86
N ALA A 198 -7.61 -2.77 12.49
CA ALA A 198 -8.71 -3.71 12.69
C ALA A 198 -8.87 -4.17 14.17
N ARG A 199 -8.52 -3.33 15.14
CA ARG A 199 -8.61 -3.68 16.56
C ARG A 199 -10.05 -3.97 16.94
N GLY A 200 -10.30 -5.18 17.46
CA GLY A 200 -11.65 -5.62 17.82
C GLY A 200 -12.55 -6.01 16.63
N ALA A 201 -12.05 -6.07 15.41
CA ALA A 201 -12.79 -6.42 14.19
C ALA A 201 -12.78 -7.95 13.90
N GLY A 202 -12.86 -8.78 14.95
CA GLY A 202 -12.94 -10.23 14.79
C GLY A 202 -11.73 -10.82 14.04
N GLU A 203 -11.99 -11.67 13.06
CA GLU A 203 -10.94 -12.35 12.30
C GLU A 203 -10.01 -11.39 11.55
N ALA A 204 -10.54 -10.25 11.09
CA ALA A 204 -9.73 -9.28 10.36
C ALA A 204 -8.58 -8.70 11.20
N ALA A 205 -8.67 -8.71 12.55
CA ALA A 205 -7.61 -8.23 13.42
C ALA A 205 -6.28 -9.00 13.26
N ILE A 206 -6.32 -10.24 12.76
CA ILE A 206 -5.12 -11.07 12.57
C ILE A 206 -4.18 -10.55 11.46
N TRP A 207 -4.67 -9.64 10.58
CA TRP A 207 -3.85 -9.13 9.48
C TRP A 207 -2.54 -8.51 9.98
N THR A 208 -2.56 -7.84 11.14
CA THR A 208 -1.36 -7.21 11.72
C THR A 208 -0.30 -8.25 12.13
N THR A 209 -0.73 -9.42 12.62
CA THR A 209 0.19 -10.53 12.95
C THR A 209 0.81 -11.14 11.70
N LEU A 210 -0.01 -11.35 10.66
CA LEU A 210 0.44 -11.88 9.37
C LEU A 210 1.39 -10.91 8.66
N ALA A 211 0.99 -9.62 8.61
CA ALA A 211 1.81 -8.57 8.01
C ALA A 211 3.13 -8.35 8.76
N LYS A 212 3.15 -8.45 10.09
CA LYS A 212 4.38 -8.37 10.88
C LYS A 212 5.41 -9.40 10.41
N ALA A 213 5.02 -10.67 10.32
CA ALA A 213 5.91 -11.75 9.89
C ALA A 213 6.44 -11.46 8.47
N TRP A 214 5.55 -11.12 7.55
CA TRP A 214 5.88 -10.82 6.16
C TRP A 214 6.78 -9.58 6.03
N ILE A 215 6.48 -8.48 6.75
CA ILE A 215 7.31 -7.25 6.72
C ILE A 215 8.73 -7.55 7.22
N HIS A 216 8.89 -8.34 8.28
CA HIS A 216 10.21 -8.71 8.78
C HIS A 216 11.03 -9.50 7.75
N GLU A 217 10.37 -10.39 6.99
CA GLU A 217 11.00 -11.11 5.89
C GLU A 217 11.47 -10.15 4.79
N GLN A 218 10.60 -9.22 4.36
CA GLN A 218 10.94 -8.24 3.32
C GLN A 218 11.96 -7.19 3.78
N ALA A 219 12.00 -6.86 5.06
CA ALA A 219 12.95 -5.91 5.64
C ALA A 219 14.36 -6.48 5.79
N ALA A 220 14.53 -7.79 5.75
CA ALA A 220 15.84 -8.43 5.80
C ALA A 220 16.63 -8.17 4.50
N PRO A 221 17.98 -8.01 4.58
CA PRO A 221 18.79 -7.95 3.37
C PRO A 221 18.63 -9.23 2.54
N PRO A 222 18.65 -9.16 1.20
CA PRO A 222 18.60 -10.35 0.35
C PRO A 222 19.77 -11.28 0.69
N GLY A 223 19.51 -12.55 1.00
CA GLY A 223 20.54 -13.59 1.22
C GLY A 223 20.49 -14.34 2.56
N ARG A 224 19.45 -14.23 3.38
CA ARG A 224 19.34 -14.99 4.64
C ARG A 224 18.55 -16.32 4.57
N PHE A 225 18.00 -16.65 3.43
CA PHE A 225 17.32 -17.93 3.23
C PHE A 225 17.87 -18.61 1.98
N SER A 226 18.93 -19.37 2.15
CA SER A 226 19.38 -20.42 1.23
C SER A 226 19.29 -21.75 1.95
#